data_d1b3d45cfa823580b3f5d772bf2b7f71
#
_entry.id   d1b3d45cfa823580b3f5d772bf2b7f71
#
_cell.length_a   1.000
_cell.length_b   1.000
_cell.length_c   1.000
_cell.angle_alpha   90.00
_cell.angle_beta   90.00
_cell.angle_gamma   90.00
#
_symmetry.space_group_name_H-M   'P 1'
#
loop_
_entity.id
_entity.type
_entity.pdbx_description
1 polymer ?
#
loop_
_entity_poly.entity_id
_entity_poly.type
_entity_poly.pdbx_seq_one_letter_code
_entity_poly.pdbx_strand_id
1 'polypeptide(L)'
;VYQPLPWVKNMYYLDVDLYRYFIGRADQSVNEKVMVTRVDQQLRVTYQMIDSHNLRKVAAEHKKLARYMFNYLAMMMAISSIFLTIANTPEALGKKTQLWEYLRTVDAGIYHKMKYRAVSAFTNFPGYQGRKLSVRLYRLVRKIYKFN
;
A
#
# COMPACT_ATOMS: atom_id res chain seq x y z
N VAL A 1 9.71 -4.31 8.60
CA VAL A 1 10.71 -4.11 7.53
C VAL A 1 10.87 -2.64 7.17
N TYR A 2 9.81 -1.85 6.99
CA TYR A 2 9.88 -0.46 6.52
C TYR A 2 10.61 0.48 7.49
N GLN A 3 10.24 0.43 8.77
CA GLN A 3 10.70 1.35 9.80
C GLN A 3 12.23 1.35 10.02
N PRO A 4 12.95 0.20 10.08
CA PRO A 4 14.40 0.20 10.32
C PRO A 4 15.25 0.58 9.11
N LEU A 5 14.69 0.67 7.89
CA LEU A 5 15.46 0.85 6.65
C LEU A 5 16.49 2.00 6.67
N PRO A 6 16.22 3.21 7.20
CA PRO A 6 17.19 4.30 7.20
C PRO A 6 18.43 4.05 8.08
N TRP A 7 18.35 3.10 9.02
CA TRP A 7 19.47 2.78 9.92
C TRP A 7 20.26 1.53 9.49
N VAL A 8 19.79 0.81 8.46
CA VAL A 8 20.48 -0.39 7.95
C VAL A 8 21.71 0.04 7.14
N LYS A 9 22.90 -0.31 7.63
CA LYS A 9 24.18 -0.07 6.94
C LYS A 9 24.60 -1.23 6.04
N ASN A 10 24.37 -2.46 6.49
CA ASN A 10 24.73 -3.68 5.78
C ASN A 10 23.54 -4.64 5.78
N MET A 11 23.35 -5.34 4.66
CA MET A 11 22.35 -6.39 4.52
C MET A 11 23.03 -7.63 3.91
N TYR A 12 22.86 -8.78 4.57
CA TYR A 12 23.31 -10.06 4.06
C TYR A 12 22.15 -10.82 3.43
N TYR A 13 22.32 -11.26 2.20
CA TYR A 13 21.42 -12.19 1.56
C TYR A 13 21.96 -13.61 1.73
N LEU A 14 21.11 -14.52 2.23
CA LEU A 14 21.41 -15.93 2.33
C LEU A 14 20.51 -16.66 1.32
N ASP A 15 21.14 -17.39 0.40
CA ASP A 15 20.42 -18.24 -0.57
C ASP A 15 20.06 -19.58 0.08
N VAL A 16 19.19 -19.51 1.10
CA VAL A 16 18.73 -20.66 1.89
C VAL A 16 17.23 -20.55 2.12
N ASP A 17 16.50 -21.62 1.89
CA ASP A 17 15.09 -21.76 2.20
C ASP A 17 14.84 -21.86 3.72
N LEU A 18 14.93 -20.72 4.42
CA LEU A 18 14.68 -20.67 5.87
C LEU A 18 13.21 -20.89 6.23
N TYR A 19 12.30 -20.64 5.28
CA TYR A 19 10.86 -20.77 5.49
C TYR A 19 10.16 -21.22 4.22
N ARG A 20 9.44 -22.35 4.29
CA ARG A 20 8.61 -22.85 3.19
C ARG A 20 7.15 -22.51 3.45
N TYR A 21 6.60 -21.62 2.67
CA TYR A 21 5.22 -21.19 2.78
C TYR A 21 4.32 -21.99 1.83
N PHE A 22 3.36 -22.72 2.40
CA PHE A 22 2.38 -23.43 1.57
C PHE A 22 1.36 -22.44 1.00
N ILE A 23 1.31 -22.31 -0.32
CA ILE A 23 0.40 -21.42 -1.05
C ILE A 23 -0.81 -22.21 -1.53
N GLY A 24 -2.02 -21.64 -1.42
CA GLY A 24 -3.25 -22.22 -1.99
C GLY A 24 -4.33 -22.61 -0.99
N ARG A 25 -4.14 -22.36 0.32
CA ARG A 25 -5.20 -22.56 1.32
C ARG A 25 -6.22 -21.43 1.25
N ALA A 26 -7.52 -21.76 1.40
CA ALA A 26 -8.62 -20.80 1.36
C ALA A 26 -8.59 -19.76 2.52
N ASP A 27 -7.95 -20.11 3.63
CA ASP A 27 -7.82 -19.29 4.84
C ASP A 27 -6.59 -18.38 4.86
N GLN A 28 -5.82 -18.35 3.75
CA GLN A 28 -4.62 -17.53 3.68
C GLN A 28 -4.92 -16.04 3.76
N SER A 29 -4.03 -15.32 4.46
CA SER A 29 -4.11 -13.87 4.64
C SER A 29 -4.09 -13.07 3.32
N VAL A 30 -3.62 -13.66 2.22
CA VAL A 30 -3.60 -13.05 0.88
C VAL A 30 -4.91 -13.21 0.10
N ASN A 31 -5.89 -13.96 0.63
CA ASN A 31 -7.20 -14.08 0.00
C ASN A 31 -7.94 -12.72 0.07
N GLU A 32 -8.48 -12.25 -1.06
CA GLU A 32 -9.18 -10.96 -1.18
C GLU A 32 -10.28 -10.80 -0.11
N LYS A 33 -11.08 -11.85 0.12
CA LYS A 33 -12.15 -11.82 1.13
C LYS A 33 -11.58 -11.64 2.54
N VAL A 34 -10.51 -12.37 2.88
CA VAL A 34 -9.84 -12.26 4.18
C VAL A 34 -9.18 -10.88 4.34
N MET A 35 -8.55 -10.35 3.30
CA MET A 35 -7.94 -9.02 3.34
C MET A 35 -8.97 -7.90 3.53
N VAL A 36 -10.14 -8.00 2.91
CA VAL A 36 -11.24 -7.03 3.12
C VAL A 36 -11.73 -7.05 4.57
N THR A 37 -11.89 -8.22 5.19
CA THR A 37 -12.30 -8.31 6.61
C THR A 37 -11.22 -7.80 7.58
N ARG A 38 -9.95 -7.82 7.19
CA ARG A 38 -8.81 -7.38 7.99
C ARG A 38 -8.27 -6.00 7.60
N VAL A 39 -9.05 -5.24 6.83
CA VAL A 39 -8.59 -3.95 6.28
C VAL A 39 -8.18 -2.94 7.37
N ASP A 40 -8.77 -3.01 8.57
CA ASP A 40 -8.38 -2.12 9.68
C ASP A 40 -6.96 -2.41 10.19
N GLN A 41 -6.50 -3.67 10.15
CA GLN A 41 -5.11 -4.01 10.45
C GLN A 41 -4.17 -3.42 9.40
N GLN A 42 -4.54 -3.53 8.12
CA GLN A 42 -3.81 -2.94 7.00
C GLN A 42 -3.71 -1.41 7.13
N LEU A 43 -4.82 -0.76 7.47
CA LEU A 43 -4.86 0.69 7.71
C LEU A 43 -3.92 1.11 8.82
N ARG A 44 -3.96 0.43 9.97
CA ARG A 44 -3.07 0.71 11.10
C ARG A 44 -1.60 0.67 10.68
N VAL A 45 -1.20 -0.36 9.94
CA VAL A 45 0.18 -0.47 9.43
C VAL A 45 0.49 0.68 8.46
N THR A 46 -0.44 1.04 7.59
CA THR A 46 -0.24 2.13 6.62
C THR A 46 -0.08 3.48 7.29
N TYR A 47 -0.88 3.80 8.33
CA TYR A 47 -0.72 4.99 9.15
C TYR A 47 0.66 5.03 9.83
N GLN A 48 1.07 3.93 10.46
CA GLN A 48 2.39 3.83 11.09
C GLN A 48 3.53 4.04 10.08
N MET A 49 3.37 3.58 8.84
CA MET A 49 4.37 3.83 7.80
C MET A 49 4.42 5.29 7.37
N ILE A 50 3.27 5.98 7.29
CA ILE A 50 3.21 7.42 7.00
C ILE A 50 3.98 8.20 8.07
N ASP A 51 3.81 7.85 9.34
CA ASP A 51 4.40 8.55 10.48
C ASP A 51 5.87 8.22 10.70
N SER A 52 6.33 7.06 10.24
CA SER A 52 7.64 6.52 10.64
C SER A 52 8.82 7.36 10.15
N HIS A 53 8.73 8.00 8.97
CA HIS A 53 9.85 8.71 8.36
C HIS A 53 9.43 9.91 7.52
N ASN A 54 10.15 11.02 7.69
CA ASN A 54 10.11 12.12 6.73
C ASN A 54 10.93 11.74 5.48
N LEU A 55 10.26 11.31 4.41
CA LEU A 55 10.91 10.85 3.18
C LEU A 55 11.75 11.93 2.49
N ARG A 56 11.49 13.22 2.73
CA ARG A 56 12.32 14.31 2.20
C ARG A 56 13.68 14.36 2.90
N LYS A 57 13.70 14.14 4.23
CA LYS A 57 14.95 14.05 5.00
C LYS A 57 15.75 12.82 4.54
N VAL A 58 15.12 11.66 4.42
CA VAL A 58 15.76 10.46 3.89
C VAL A 58 16.31 10.69 2.47
N ALA A 59 15.60 11.45 1.62
CA ALA A 59 16.04 11.75 0.26
C ALA A 59 17.26 12.68 0.20
N ALA A 60 17.41 13.54 1.19
CA ALA A 60 18.60 14.41 1.28
C ALA A 60 19.90 13.61 1.49
N GLU A 61 19.83 12.51 2.25
CA GLU A 61 20.95 11.66 2.57
C GLU A 61 21.08 10.48 1.58
N HIS A 62 19.94 9.83 1.26
CA HIS A 62 19.91 8.58 0.50
C HIS A 62 18.76 8.54 -0.54
N LYS A 63 18.94 9.17 -1.70
CA LYS A 63 17.94 9.28 -2.77
C LYS A 63 17.35 7.94 -3.23
N LYS A 64 18.19 6.89 -3.38
CA LYS A 64 17.75 5.56 -3.83
C LYS A 64 16.86 4.90 -2.77
N LEU A 65 17.24 4.99 -1.50
CA LEU A 65 16.47 4.48 -0.37
C LEU A 65 15.12 5.20 -0.27
N ALA A 66 15.12 6.53 -0.32
CA ALA A 66 13.88 7.31 -0.28
C ALA A 66 12.92 6.94 -1.42
N ARG A 67 13.44 6.68 -2.63
CA ARG A 67 12.63 6.21 -3.77
C ARG A 67 12.02 4.83 -3.49
N TYR A 68 12.81 3.91 -2.94
CA TYR A 68 12.32 2.58 -2.55
C TYR A 68 11.21 2.71 -1.49
N MET A 69 11.45 3.49 -0.43
CA MET A 69 10.48 3.71 0.64
C MET A 69 9.20 4.39 0.13
N PHE A 70 9.32 5.38 -0.77
CA PHE A 70 8.19 6.02 -1.42
C PHE A 70 7.34 5.01 -2.20
N ASN A 71 7.97 4.17 -3.03
CA ASN A 71 7.26 3.17 -3.83
C ASN A 71 6.59 2.12 -2.93
N TYR A 72 7.24 1.72 -1.86
CA TYR A 72 6.66 0.78 -0.90
C TYR A 72 5.45 1.38 -0.18
N LEU A 73 5.53 2.62 0.30
CA LEU A 73 4.40 3.31 0.89
C LEU A 73 3.27 3.52 -0.13
N ALA A 74 3.58 3.88 -1.38
CA ALA A 74 2.58 4.03 -2.45
C ALA A 74 1.85 2.71 -2.73
N MET A 75 2.54 1.57 -2.68
CA MET A 75 1.93 0.24 -2.80
C MET A 75 1.00 -0.06 -1.61
N MET A 76 1.42 0.26 -0.37
CA MET A 76 0.58 0.07 0.81
C MET A 76 -0.68 0.97 0.77
N MET A 77 -0.54 2.22 0.32
CA MET A 77 -1.68 3.12 0.06
C MET A 77 -2.63 2.56 -1.00
N ALA A 78 -2.08 1.97 -2.09
CA ALA A 78 -2.87 1.34 -3.13
C ALA A 78 -3.65 0.12 -2.61
N ILE A 79 -2.99 -0.77 -1.87
CA ILE A 79 -3.59 -1.98 -1.27
C ILE A 79 -4.72 -1.58 -0.30
N SER A 80 -4.45 -0.66 0.62
CA SER A 80 -5.45 -0.16 1.56
C SER A 80 -6.66 0.45 0.84
N SER A 81 -6.40 1.30 -0.16
CA SER A 81 -7.45 1.98 -0.94
C SER A 81 -8.30 1.01 -1.74
N ILE A 82 -7.68 -0.02 -2.35
CA ILE A 82 -8.43 -0.96 -3.19
C ILE A 82 -9.32 -1.88 -2.36
N PHE A 83 -8.86 -2.37 -1.19
CA PHE A 83 -9.69 -3.20 -0.32
C PHE A 83 -10.86 -2.42 0.28
N LEU A 84 -10.67 -1.16 0.66
CA LEU A 84 -11.75 -0.27 1.08
C LEU A 84 -12.76 -0.02 -0.06
N THR A 85 -12.26 0.08 -1.30
CA THR A 85 -13.11 0.24 -2.49
C THR A 85 -13.89 -1.04 -2.81
N ILE A 86 -13.30 -2.23 -2.59
CA ILE A 86 -13.96 -3.53 -2.78
C ILE A 86 -15.03 -3.75 -1.71
N ALA A 87 -14.78 -3.38 -0.45
CA ALA A 87 -15.78 -3.41 0.63
C ALA A 87 -17.00 -2.55 0.29
N ASN A 88 -16.79 -1.40 -0.36
CA ASN A 88 -17.81 -0.51 -0.93
C ASN A 88 -18.96 -0.11 0.03
N THR A 89 -18.70 -0.10 1.33
CA THR A 89 -19.61 0.45 2.33
C THR A 89 -19.32 1.95 2.54
N PRO A 90 -20.31 2.74 2.98
CA PRO A 90 -20.08 4.15 3.31
C PRO A 90 -18.95 4.34 4.33
N GLU A 91 -18.87 3.47 5.32
CA GLU A 91 -17.80 3.45 6.32
C GLU A 91 -16.43 3.21 5.69
N ALA A 92 -16.29 2.16 4.86
CA ALA A 92 -15.04 1.84 4.18
C ALA A 92 -14.56 2.98 3.26
N LEU A 93 -15.49 3.59 2.51
CA LEU A 93 -15.17 4.72 1.65
C LEU A 93 -14.78 5.96 2.48
N GLY A 94 -15.39 6.16 3.64
CA GLY A 94 -15.00 7.18 4.61
C GLY A 94 -13.58 6.96 5.14
N LYS A 95 -13.24 5.73 5.55
CA LYS A 95 -11.87 5.36 5.98
C LYS A 95 -10.84 5.61 4.87
N LYS A 96 -11.20 5.33 3.60
CA LYS A 96 -10.33 5.64 2.46
C LYS A 96 -10.06 7.14 2.35
N THR A 97 -11.09 7.96 2.43
CA THR A 97 -10.94 9.43 2.39
C THR A 97 -10.08 9.91 3.54
N GLN A 98 -10.32 9.44 4.76
CA GLN A 98 -9.52 9.79 5.94
C GLN A 98 -8.04 9.43 5.78
N LEU A 99 -7.73 8.25 5.25
CA LEU A 99 -6.34 7.83 5.00
C LEU A 99 -5.61 8.79 4.04
N TRP A 100 -6.26 9.18 2.94
CA TRP A 100 -5.66 10.11 1.97
C TRP A 100 -5.54 11.53 2.53
N GLU A 101 -6.53 12.01 3.28
CA GLU A 101 -6.46 13.30 3.95
C GLU A 101 -5.35 13.33 5.01
N TYR A 102 -5.21 12.25 5.77
CA TYR A 102 -4.11 12.11 6.72
C TYR A 102 -2.74 12.23 6.04
N LEU A 103 -2.50 11.51 4.95
CA LEU A 103 -1.26 11.65 4.18
C LEU A 103 -1.07 13.09 3.69
N ARG A 104 -2.15 13.79 3.30
CA ARG A 104 -2.10 15.19 2.88
C ARG A 104 -1.65 16.12 4.01
N THR A 105 -2.14 15.90 5.23
CA THR A 105 -1.74 16.70 6.39
C THR A 105 -0.29 16.47 6.80
N VAL A 106 0.22 15.24 6.66
CA VAL A 106 1.61 14.89 7.00
C VAL A 106 2.59 15.39 5.93
N ASP A 107 2.33 15.16 4.65
CA ASP A 107 3.14 15.65 3.52
C ASP A 107 2.31 15.82 2.24
N ALA A 108 1.90 17.07 1.98
CA ALA A 108 1.13 17.44 0.79
C ALA A 108 1.85 17.10 -0.52
N GLY A 109 3.18 17.20 -0.57
CA GLY A 109 3.96 16.91 -1.78
C GLY A 109 3.99 15.41 -2.09
N ILE A 110 4.15 14.56 -1.07
CA ILE A 110 4.06 13.10 -1.21
C ILE A 110 2.63 12.69 -1.57
N TYR A 111 1.63 13.28 -0.92
CA TYR A 111 0.22 13.07 -1.27
C TYR A 111 -0.05 13.32 -2.75
N HIS A 112 0.36 14.48 -3.31
CA HIS A 112 0.15 14.78 -4.73
C HIS A 112 0.84 13.77 -5.65
N LYS A 113 2.09 13.40 -5.37
CA LYS A 113 2.80 12.39 -6.15
C LYS A 113 2.11 11.03 -6.10
N MET A 114 1.66 10.58 -4.93
CA MET A 114 0.99 9.29 -4.78
C MET A 114 -0.40 9.28 -5.40
N LYS A 115 -1.16 10.38 -5.23
CA LYS A 115 -2.54 10.46 -5.72
C LYS A 115 -2.64 10.50 -7.23
N TYR A 116 -1.66 11.12 -7.92
CA TYR A 116 -1.77 11.39 -9.35
C TYR A 116 -0.70 10.75 -10.23
N ARG A 117 0.43 10.29 -9.68
CA ARG A 117 1.59 9.84 -10.46
C ARG A 117 2.17 8.48 -10.07
N ALA A 118 1.87 7.98 -8.88
CA ALA A 118 2.38 6.70 -8.41
C ALA A 118 1.41 5.54 -8.71
N VAL A 119 1.83 4.32 -8.38
CA VAL A 119 1.00 3.11 -8.52
C VAL A 119 -0.35 3.24 -7.79
N SER A 120 -0.43 4.04 -6.73
CA SER A 120 -1.67 4.28 -6.00
C SER A 120 -2.68 5.18 -6.73
N ALA A 121 -2.27 5.86 -7.81
CA ALA A 121 -3.14 6.79 -8.56
C ALA A 121 -4.39 6.09 -9.12
N PHE A 122 -4.26 4.87 -9.66
CA PHE A 122 -5.39 4.14 -10.23
C PHE A 122 -6.51 3.83 -9.23
N THR A 123 -6.23 3.86 -7.92
CA THR A 123 -7.23 3.63 -6.88
C THR A 123 -8.08 4.87 -6.57
N ASN A 124 -7.75 6.03 -7.15
CA ASN A 124 -8.36 7.33 -6.86
C ASN A 124 -9.25 7.87 -7.96
N PHE A 125 -9.67 7.05 -8.91
CA PHE A 125 -10.64 7.48 -9.92
C PHE A 125 -11.95 7.93 -9.28
N PRO A 126 -12.52 9.08 -9.71
CA PRO A 126 -13.68 9.68 -9.08
C PRO A 126 -14.97 8.93 -9.38
N GLY A 127 -15.93 9.08 -8.47
CA GLY A 127 -17.29 8.59 -8.64
C GLY A 127 -17.43 7.06 -8.65
N TYR A 128 -18.64 6.61 -8.85
CA TYR A 128 -18.98 5.18 -8.83
C TYR A 128 -18.30 4.40 -9.97
N GLN A 129 -18.32 4.95 -11.18
CA GLN A 129 -17.70 4.32 -12.35
C GLN A 129 -16.17 4.24 -12.21
N GLY A 130 -15.55 5.30 -11.64
CA GLY A 130 -14.12 5.29 -11.35
C GLY A 130 -13.74 4.19 -10.35
N ARG A 131 -14.54 3.99 -9.30
CA ARG A 131 -14.33 2.89 -8.35
C ARG A 131 -14.44 1.51 -9.02
N LYS A 132 -15.44 1.31 -9.90
CA LYS A 132 -15.58 0.06 -10.68
C LYS A 132 -14.35 -0.19 -11.56
N LEU A 133 -13.85 0.86 -12.22
CA LEU A 133 -12.65 0.77 -13.06
C LEU A 133 -11.42 0.39 -12.22
N SER A 134 -11.24 1.05 -11.08
CA SER A 134 -10.13 0.70 -10.15
C SER A 134 -10.14 -0.79 -9.77
N VAL A 135 -11.29 -1.33 -9.40
CA VAL A 135 -11.44 -2.74 -9.03
C VAL A 135 -11.19 -3.68 -10.23
N ARG A 136 -11.65 -3.30 -11.44
CA ARG A 136 -11.37 -4.08 -12.66
C ARG A 136 -9.88 -4.13 -12.98
N LEU A 137 -9.20 -2.98 -12.92
CA LEU A 137 -7.76 -2.90 -13.16
C LEU A 137 -6.98 -3.73 -12.12
N TYR A 138 -7.34 -3.64 -10.85
CA TYR A 138 -6.75 -4.46 -9.80
C TYR A 138 -6.88 -5.97 -10.10
N ARG A 139 -8.10 -6.42 -10.46
CA ARG A 139 -8.35 -7.83 -10.78
C ARG A 139 -7.60 -8.29 -12.02
N LEU A 140 -7.44 -7.42 -13.03
CA LEU A 140 -6.63 -7.71 -14.21
C LEU A 140 -5.15 -7.89 -13.84
N VAL A 141 -4.58 -6.96 -13.08
CA VAL A 141 -3.18 -7.03 -12.62
C VAL A 141 -2.96 -8.30 -11.79
N ARG A 142 -3.87 -8.59 -10.85
CA ARG A 142 -3.81 -9.83 -10.05
C ARG A 142 -3.80 -11.09 -10.90
N LYS A 143 -4.60 -11.15 -11.99
CA LYS A 143 -4.64 -12.28 -12.91
C LYS A 143 -3.33 -12.44 -13.69
N ILE A 144 -2.73 -11.32 -14.13
CA ILE A 144 -1.46 -11.33 -14.90
C ILE A 144 -0.30 -11.79 -14.02
N TYR A 145 -0.18 -11.22 -12.81
CA TYR A 145 0.93 -11.51 -11.89
C TYR A 145 0.71 -12.76 -11.02
N LYS A 146 -0.40 -13.49 -11.22
CA LYS A 146 -0.76 -14.71 -10.45
C LYS A 146 -0.59 -14.54 -8.93
N PHE A 147 -0.90 -13.35 -8.41
CA PHE A 147 -1.03 -13.19 -6.97
C PHE A 147 -2.25 -13.99 -6.51
N ASN A 148 -2.00 -15.08 -5.79
CA ASN A 148 -3.06 -15.94 -5.23
C ASN A 148 -3.85 -15.21 -4.14
#